data_1acd711b3cd22ea1aab1f52b81c82808
#
_entry.id   1acd711b3cd22ea1aab1f52b81c82808
#
_cell.length_a   1.000
_cell.length_b   1.000
_cell.length_c   1.000
_cell.angle_alpha   90.00
_cell.angle_beta   90.00
_cell.angle_gamma   90.00
#
_symmetry.space_group_name_H-M   'P 1'
#
loop_
_entity.id
_entity.type
_entity.pdbx_description
1 polymer ?
#
loop_
_entity_poly.entity_id
_entity_poly.type
_entity_poly.pdbx_seq_one_letter_code
_entity_poly.pdbx_strand_id
1 'polypeptide(L)'
;MIPSFTRSFIAEARHIDEMGHVNNAVWVQWIQDMATAHWDAAARPEDREQYVWLVVHHEIDYRGNIDLGQSVEGTTWIEGGARGAKSLRRVDFRDSAGR
;
A
#
# COMPACT_ATOMS: atom_id res chain seq x y z
N MET A 1 0.57 18.71 -4.44
CA MET A 1 0.79 17.31 -4.02
C MET A 1 -0.54 16.67 -3.65
N ILE A 2 -0.72 15.42 -4.01
CA ILE A 2 -1.91 14.65 -3.61
C ILE A 2 -1.71 14.19 -2.17
N PRO A 3 -2.54 14.63 -1.19
CA PRO A 3 -2.34 14.29 0.23
C PRO A 3 -2.60 12.81 0.51
N SER A 4 -3.47 12.17 -0.26
CA SER A 4 -3.72 10.73 -0.13
C SER A 4 -3.92 10.11 -1.50
N PHE A 5 -3.79 8.80 -1.58
CA PHE A 5 -3.94 8.03 -2.81
C PHE A 5 -4.70 6.75 -2.50
N THR A 6 -5.68 6.43 -3.34
CA THR A 6 -6.55 5.28 -3.14
C THR A 6 -6.47 4.36 -4.36
N ARG A 7 -6.43 3.05 -4.12
CA ARG A 7 -6.41 2.04 -5.16
C ARG A 7 -7.10 0.76 -4.67
N SER A 8 -7.77 0.08 -5.57
CA SER A 8 -8.43 -1.20 -5.27
C SER A 8 -7.56 -2.37 -5.71
N PHE A 9 -7.63 -3.44 -4.94
CA PHE A 9 -6.96 -4.71 -5.25
C PHE A 9 -7.97 -5.85 -5.14
N ILE A 10 -7.84 -6.83 -6.02
CA ILE A 10 -8.70 -8.03 -6.01
C ILE A 10 -7.83 -9.23 -5.68
N ALA A 11 -8.30 -10.07 -4.76
CA ALA A 11 -7.61 -11.30 -4.40
C ALA A 11 -7.77 -12.33 -5.53
N GLU A 12 -6.67 -12.65 -6.19
CA GLU A 12 -6.61 -13.66 -7.25
C GLU A 12 -6.09 -14.99 -6.67
N ALA A 13 -6.27 -16.08 -7.41
CA ALA A 13 -5.85 -17.40 -6.94
C ALA A 13 -4.38 -17.44 -6.51
N ARG A 14 -3.49 -16.76 -7.23
CA ARG A 14 -2.06 -16.68 -6.91
C ARG A 14 -1.75 -15.98 -5.58
N HIS A 15 -2.72 -15.24 -5.05
CA HIS A 15 -2.57 -14.50 -3.80
C HIS A 15 -2.96 -15.32 -2.57
N ILE A 16 -3.67 -16.43 -2.77
CA ILE A 16 -4.30 -17.19 -1.70
C ILE A 16 -3.35 -18.27 -1.19
N ASP A 17 -3.20 -18.36 0.13
CA ASP A 17 -2.38 -19.37 0.78
C ASP A 17 -3.21 -20.63 1.15
N GLU A 18 -2.57 -21.57 1.86
CA GLU A 18 -3.18 -22.83 2.26
C GLU A 18 -4.40 -22.65 3.18
N MET A 19 -4.47 -21.52 3.88
CA MET A 19 -5.55 -21.23 4.81
C MET A 19 -6.75 -20.58 4.12
N GLY A 20 -6.70 -20.37 2.80
CA GLY A 20 -7.77 -19.74 2.06
C GLY A 20 -7.83 -18.23 2.17
N HIS A 21 -6.77 -17.61 2.66
CA HIS A 21 -6.68 -16.16 2.85
C HIS A 21 -5.52 -15.58 2.03
N VAL A 22 -5.55 -14.29 1.80
CA VAL A 22 -4.45 -13.61 1.13
C VAL A 22 -3.18 -13.78 1.98
N ASN A 23 -2.13 -14.29 1.33
CA ASN A 23 -0.84 -14.50 1.97
C ASN A 23 -0.27 -13.18 2.49
N ASN A 24 0.34 -13.20 3.68
CA ASN A 24 0.92 -12.01 4.29
C ASN A 24 1.92 -11.29 3.38
N ALA A 25 2.69 -12.03 2.59
CA ALA A 25 3.64 -11.43 1.65
C ALA A 25 2.94 -10.63 0.55
N VAL A 26 1.72 -11.00 0.18
CA VAL A 26 0.93 -10.26 -0.81
C VAL A 26 0.52 -8.90 -0.26
N TRP A 27 0.13 -8.84 1.02
CA TRP A 27 -0.18 -7.56 1.66
C TRP A 27 1.01 -6.61 1.62
N VAL A 28 2.21 -7.12 1.87
CA VAL A 28 3.45 -6.33 1.76
C VAL A 28 3.65 -5.84 0.32
N GLN A 29 3.41 -6.69 -0.67
CA GLN A 29 3.52 -6.30 -2.08
C GLN A 29 2.50 -5.22 -2.43
N TRP A 30 1.25 -5.35 -1.96
CA TRP A 30 0.22 -4.33 -2.20
C TRP A 30 0.58 -2.99 -1.55
N ILE A 31 1.19 -3.01 -0.37
CA ILE A 31 1.70 -1.80 0.28
C ILE A 31 2.76 -1.14 -0.60
N GLN A 32 3.67 -1.93 -1.15
CA GLN A 32 4.72 -1.44 -2.05
C GLN A 32 4.12 -0.86 -3.33
N ASP A 33 3.12 -1.55 -3.90
CA ASP A 33 2.43 -1.08 -5.10
C ASP A 33 1.71 0.25 -4.85
N MET A 34 1.10 0.41 -3.68
CA MET A 34 0.46 1.66 -3.28
C MET A 34 1.47 2.81 -3.19
N ALA A 35 2.60 2.55 -2.56
CA ALA A 35 3.64 3.57 -2.39
C ALA A 35 4.19 4.01 -3.75
N THR A 36 4.46 3.06 -4.64
CA THR A 36 4.96 3.34 -5.98
C THR A 36 3.94 4.13 -6.80
N ALA A 37 2.67 3.71 -6.78
CA ALA A 37 1.62 4.38 -7.53
C ALA A 37 1.38 5.80 -7.03
N HIS A 38 1.42 6.01 -5.72
CA HIS A 38 1.25 7.34 -5.15
C HIS A 38 2.41 8.27 -5.55
N TRP A 39 3.64 7.75 -5.47
CA TRP A 39 4.82 8.50 -5.90
C TRP A 39 4.73 8.89 -7.37
N ASP A 40 4.35 7.94 -8.23
CA ASP A 40 4.20 8.21 -9.67
C ASP A 40 3.13 9.25 -9.96
N ALA A 41 2.04 9.27 -9.18
CA ALA A 41 0.95 10.22 -9.38
C ALA A 41 1.27 11.61 -8.82
N ALA A 42 2.04 11.69 -7.74
CA ALA A 42 2.26 12.94 -6.99
C ALA A 42 3.60 13.61 -7.28
N ALA A 43 4.64 12.84 -7.62
CA ALA A 43 5.98 13.38 -7.81
C ALA A 43 6.15 13.97 -9.21
N ARG A 44 6.96 15.00 -9.31
CA ARG A 44 7.35 15.54 -10.61
C ARG A 44 8.29 14.57 -11.32
N PRO A 45 8.30 14.53 -12.67
CA PRO A 45 9.21 13.66 -13.40
C PRO A 45 10.68 13.83 -13.00
N GLU A 46 11.11 15.04 -12.73
CA GLU A 46 12.48 15.34 -12.30
C GLU A 46 12.80 14.65 -10.98
N ASP A 47 11.85 14.64 -10.05
CA ASP A 47 12.03 14.01 -8.74
C ASP A 47 12.09 12.50 -8.87
N ARG A 48 11.29 11.92 -9.76
CA ARG A 48 11.30 10.47 -9.99
C ARG A 48 12.62 9.98 -10.57
N GLU A 49 13.30 10.81 -11.34
CA GLU A 49 14.61 10.49 -11.91
C GLU A 49 15.74 10.64 -10.90
N GLN A 50 15.62 11.57 -9.97
CA GLN A 50 16.69 11.93 -9.04
C GLN A 50 16.64 11.19 -7.71
N TYR A 51 15.46 10.75 -7.28
CA TYR A 51 15.28 10.20 -5.94
C TYR A 51 14.80 8.76 -5.98
N VAL A 52 15.38 7.96 -5.10
CA VAL A 52 14.97 6.58 -4.87
C VAL A 52 14.51 6.46 -3.43
N TRP A 53 13.36 5.86 -3.22
CA TRP A 53 12.84 5.62 -1.88
C TRP A 53 13.20 4.21 -1.44
N LEU A 54 13.80 4.11 -0.26
CA LEU A 54 14.14 2.83 0.36
C LEU A 54 13.31 2.66 1.62
N VAL A 55 12.75 1.47 1.77
CA VAL A 55 12.04 1.12 3.01
C VAL A 55 13.08 0.67 4.01
N VAL A 56 13.08 1.32 5.18
CA VAL A 56 14.00 0.97 6.26
C VAL A 56 13.29 0.38 7.47
N HIS A 57 11.97 0.42 7.49
CA HIS A 57 11.18 -0.10 8.60
C HIS A 57 9.74 -0.35 8.17
N HIS A 58 9.16 -1.49 8.57
CA HIS A 58 7.73 -1.79 8.39
C HIS A 58 7.13 -2.17 9.75
N GLU A 59 5.91 -1.68 10.00
CA GLU A 59 5.06 -2.17 11.08
C GLU A 59 3.69 -2.48 10.46
N ILE A 60 3.21 -3.69 10.63
CA ILE A 60 1.96 -4.14 10.02
C ILE A 60 1.07 -4.82 11.05
N ASP A 61 -0.17 -4.37 11.17
CA ASP A 61 -1.20 -5.03 11.96
C ASP A 61 -2.15 -5.78 11.02
N TYR A 62 -2.17 -7.10 11.14
CA TYR A 62 -3.06 -7.96 10.36
C TYR A 62 -4.35 -8.17 11.16
N ARG A 63 -5.32 -7.27 10.99
CA ARG A 63 -6.57 -7.29 11.76
C ARG A 63 -7.69 -8.10 11.12
N GLY A 64 -7.54 -8.45 9.85
CA GLY A 64 -8.49 -9.22 9.09
C GLY A 64 -7.90 -9.70 7.80
N ASN A 65 -8.71 -10.32 6.95
CA ASN A 65 -8.25 -10.82 5.67
C ASN A 65 -9.42 -10.89 4.71
N ILE A 66 -9.13 -11.22 3.46
CA ILE A 66 -10.14 -11.41 2.42
C ILE A 66 -9.91 -12.74 1.73
N ASP A 67 -10.97 -13.24 1.08
CA ASP A 67 -10.96 -14.50 0.35
C ASP A 67 -10.82 -14.26 -1.15
N LEU A 68 -10.64 -15.34 -1.88
CA LEU A 68 -10.55 -15.32 -3.35
C LEU A 68 -11.74 -14.57 -3.94
N GLY A 69 -11.44 -13.66 -4.84
CA GLY A 69 -12.45 -12.87 -5.56
C GLY A 69 -12.94 -11.65 -4.83
N GLN A 70 -12.64 -11.52 -3.56
CA GLN A 70 -13.00 -10.32 -2.80
C GLN A 70 -12.00 -9.20 -3.07
N SER A 71 -12.43 -7.98 -2.87
CA SER A 71 -11.59 -6.81 -3.08
C SER A 71 -11.37 -6.01 -1.82
N VAL A 72 -10.25 -5.28 -1.78
CA VAL A 72 -9.97 -4.29 -0.75
C VAL A 72 -9.65 -2.98 -1.42
N GLU A 73 -9.97 -1.89 -0.74
CA GLU A 73 -9.55 -0.56 -1.13
C GLU A 73 -8.39 -0.13 -0.24
N GLY A 74 -7.27 0.19 -0.85
CA GLY A 74 -6.11 0.70 -0.15
C GLY A 74 -6.08 2.23 -0.24
N THR A 75 -5.77 2.88 0.87
CA THR A 75 -5.55 4.33 0.93
C THR A 75 -4.22 4.57 1.60
N THR A 76 -3.40 5.42 1.00
CA THR A 76 -2.08 5.73 1.52
C THR A 76 -1.85 7.23 1.61
N TRP A 77 -1.06 7.65 2.60
CA TRP A 77 -0.69 9.04 2.80
C TRP A 77 0.63 9.12 3.57
N ILE A 78 1.27 10.28 3.49
CA ILE A 78 2.46 10.58 4.29
C ILE A 78 2.00 11.33 5.53
N GLU A 79 2.24 10.73 6.70
CA GLU A 79 1.82 11.33 7.96
C GLU A 79 2.84 12.35 8.44
N GLY A 80 2.36 13.53 8.80
CA GLY A 80 3.20 14.61 9.29
C GLY A 80 4.13 15.21 8.26
N GLY A 81 3.99 14.82 6.97
CA GLY A 81 4.87 15.27 5.91
C GLY A 81 6.26 14.65 5.99
N ALA A 82 7.09 14.98 5.01
CA ALA A 82 8.47 14.50 5.00
C ALA A 82 9.34 15.31 5.96
N ARG A 83 10.25 14.64 6.65
CA ARG A 83 11.22 15.28 7.56
C ARG A 83 12.62 14.92 7.11
N GLY A 84 13.28 15.88 6.44
CA GLY A 84 14.58 15.64 5.84
C GLY A 84 14.50 14.51 4.83
N ALA A 85 15.35 13.49 4.98
CA ALA A 85 15.40 12.35 4.08
C ALA A 85 14.44 11.23 4.49
N LYS A 86 13.67 11.40 5.57
CA LYS A 86 12.77 10.36 6.10
C LYS A 86 11.32 10.82 6.07
N SER A 87 10.42 9.88 5.84
CA SER A 87 8.99 10.12 5.95
C SER A 87 8.30 8.87 6.48
N LEU A 88 7.16 9.07 7.14
CA LEU A 88 6.31 7.99 7.61
C LEU A 88 5.12 7.87 6.67
N ARG A 89 5.01 6.71 6.03
CA ARG A 89 3.87 6.40 5.17
C ARG A 89 2.93 5.48 5.93
N ARG A 90 1.64 5.82 5.86
CA ARG A 90 0.58 4.95 6.35
C ARG A 90 -0.21 4.38 5.20
N VAL A 91 -0.64 3.13 5.34
CA VAL A 91 -1.50 2.47 4.38
C VAL A 91 -2.61 1.77 5.15
N ASP A 92 -3.85 2.01 4.75
CA ASP A 92 -5.05 1.42 5.34
C ASP A 92 -5.78 0.64 4.26
N PHE A 93 -6.14 -0.60 4.56
CA PHE A 93 -6.93 -1.44 3.65
C PHE A 93 -8.30 -1.71 4.27
N ARG A 94 -9.35 -1.55 3.47
CA ARG A 94 -10.71 -1.82 3.89
C ARG A 94 -11.41 -2.69 2.87
N ASP A 95 -12.23 -3.64 3.35
CA ASP A 95 -13.02 -4.49 2.47
C ASP A 95 -14.25 -3.73 1.94
N SER A 96 -15.09 -4.41 1.17
CA SER A 96 -16.29 -3.80 0.58
C SER A 96 -17.30 -3.33 1.62
N ALA A 97 -17.20 -3.84 2.86
CA ALA A 97 -18.03 -3.39 3.98
C ALA A 97 -17.41 -2.23 4.76
N GLY A 98 -16.23 -1.74 4.37
CA GLY A 98 -15.54 -0.65 5.03
C GLY A 98 -14.73 -1.05 6.25
N ARG A 99 -14.35 -2.30 6.35
CA ARG A 99 -13.62 -2.83 7.51
C ARG A 99 -12.15 -3.08 7.22
#